data_9e838ddb31b4b40c33921541c03400e8
#
_entry.id   9e838ddb31b4b40c33921541c03400e8
#
_cell.length_a   1.000
_cell.length_b   1.000
_cell.length_c   1.000
_cell.angle_alpha   90.00
_cell.angle_beta   90.00
_cell.angle_gamma   90.00
#
_symmetry.space_group_name_H-M   'P 1'
#
loop_
_entity.id
_entity.type
_entity.pdbx_description
1 polymer ?
#
loop_
_entity_poly.entity_id
_entity_poly.type
_entity_poly.pdbx_seq_one_letter_code
_entity_poly.pdbx_strand_id
1 'polypeptide(L)'
;RDYDYVIHKLPDFSFAYYNKANMLCIQQDFKAAISYYTQAIQNDNDFAEAYFNRGLTYIYINEIDKGITDLSKAGELGIYQAYNLISRFQ
;
A
#
# COMPACT_ATOMS: atom_id res chain seq x y z
N ARG A 1 -2.36 -9.19 -14.80
CA ARG A 1 -1.71 -8.02 -15.35
C ARG A 1 -0.56 -8.43 -16.27
N ASP A 2 -0.48 -7.79 -17.40
CA ASP A 2 0.51 -8.12 -18.41
C ASP A 2 1.75 -7.25 -18.24
N TYR A 3 2.75 -7.79 -17.59
CA TYR A 3 3.98 -7.07 -17.34
C TYR A 3 4.75 -6.74 -18.61
N ASP A 4 4.77 -7.65 -19.55
CA ASP A 4 5.52 -7.41 -20.78
C ASP A 4 4.98 -6.21 -21.52
N TYR A 5 3.67 -6.11 -21.59
CA TYR A 5 3.03 -4.98 -22.24
C TYR A 5 3.38 -3.66 -21.55
N VAL A 6 3.31 -3.64 -20.21
CA VAL A 6 3.61 -2.44 -19.45
C VAL A 6 5.06 -2.01 -19.66
N ILE A 7 5.98 -2.95 -19.61
CA ILE A 7 7.40 -2.67 -19.77
C ILE A 7 7.70 -2.04 -21.11
N HIS A 8 7.06 -2.53 -22.16
CA HIS A 8 7.28 -2.01 -23.50
C HIS A 8 6.73 -0.60 -23.67
N LYS A 9 5.74 -0.24 -22.90
CA LYS A 9 5.10 1.05 -23.06
C LYS A 9 5.74 2.13 -22.22
N LEU A 10 5.72 1.97 -20.90
CA LEU A 10 6.22 2.98 -19.96
C LEU A 10 6.86 2.28 -18.78
N PRO A 11 7.91 2.87 -18.22
CA PRO A 11 8.47 2.33 -16.97
C PRO A 11 7.40 2.36 -15.89
N ASP A 12 7.34 1.29 -15.12
CA ASP A 12 6.44 1.19 -13.99
C ASP A 12 7.23 1.45 -12.71
N PHE A 13 7.09 2.64 -12.16
CA PHE A 13 7.81 3.02 -10.95
C PHE A 13 7.09 2.64 -9.67
N SER A 14 5.87 2.10 -9.77
CA SER A 14 5.09 1.79 -8.58
C SER A 14 5.84 0.85 -7.65
N PHE A 15 6.46 -0.18 -8.20
CA PHE A 15 7.18 -1.16 -7.38
C PHE A 15 8.41 -0.55 -6.71
N ALA A 16 9.09 0.35 -7.40
CA ALA A 16 10.25 1.02 -6.82
C ALA A 16 9.83 1.90 -5.63
N TYR A 17 8.74 2.65 -5.77
CA TYR A 17 8.21 3.45 -4.67
C TYR A 17 7.77 2.57 -3.51
N TYR A 18 7.12 1.45 -3.82
CA TYR A 18 6.68 0.48 -2.82
C TYR A 18 7.86 -0.05 -2.01
N ASN A 19 8.93 -0.45 -2.69
CA ASN A 19 10.12 -0.97 -2.01
C ASN A 19 10.77 0.10 -1.12
N LYS A 20 10.83 1.33 -1.61
CA LYS A 20 11.38 2.44 -0.83
C LYS A 20 10.54 2.66 0.43
N ALA A 21 9.23 2.62 0.29
CA ALA A 21 8.33 2.78 1.42
C ALA A 21 8.57 1.68 2.47
N ASN A 22 8.72 0.44 2.01
CA ASN A 22 8.99 -0.67 2.92
C ASN A 22 10.27 -0.46 3.71
N MET A 23 11.32 0.03 3.04
CA MET A 23 12.58 0.33 3.72
C MET A 23 12.40 1.42 4.78
N LEU A 24 11.61 2.44 4.45
CA LEU A 24 11.36 3.52 5.39
C LEU A 24 10.56 3.03 6.60
N CYS A 25 9.67 2.08 6.42
CA CYS A 25 8.97 1.47 7.55
C CYS A 25 9.96 0.75 8.47
N ILE A 26 10.92 0.05 7.91
CA ILE A 26 11.94 -0.62 8.70
C ILE A 26 12.75 0.40 9.50
N GLN A 27 13.01 1.56 8.91
CA GLN A 27 13.73 2.65 9.57
C GLN A 27 12.82 3.46 10.50
N GLN A 28 11.55 3.10 10.60
CA GLN A 28 10.55 3.76 11.42
C GLN A 28 10.23 5.18 10.96
N ASP A 29 10.52 5.50 9.70
CA ASP A 29 10.14 6.78 9.11
C ASP A 29 8.77 6.61 8.44
N PHE A 30 7.74 6.53 9.27
CA PHE A 30 6.41 6.14 8.79
C PHE A 30 5.76 7.20 7.92
N LYS A 31 5.98 8.48 8.19
CA LYS A 31 5.40 9.53 7.36
C LYS A 31 5.97 9.52 5.96
N ALA A 32 7.28 9.34 5.84
CA ALA A 32 7.90 9.23 4.52
C ALA A 32 7.43 7.96 3.81
N ALA A 33 7.31 6.86 4.56
CA ALA A 33 6.82 5.61 3.98
C ALA A 33 5.43 5.79 3.36
N ILE A 34 4.53 6.46 4.09
CA ILE A 34 3.18 6.71 3.58
C ILE A 34 3.23 7.51 2.29
N SER A 35 4.09 8.51 2.22
CA SER A 35 4.25 9.31 1.01
C SER A 35 4.68 8.46 -0.18
N TYR A 36 5.63 7.54 0.02
CA TYR A 36 6.09 6.68 -1.06
C TYR A 36 5.05 5.62 -1.43
N TYR A 37 4.33 5.06 -0.45
CA TYR A 37 3.20 4.17 -0.78
C TYR A 37 2.16 4.91 -1.61
N THR A 38 1.90 6.16 -1.27
CA THR A 38 0.94 6.98 -2.03
C THR A 38 1.39 7.13 -3.48
N GLN A 39 2.68 7.37 -3.70
CA GLN A 39 3.19 7.48 -5.06
C GLN A 39 3.10 6.15 -5.81
N ALA A 40 3.36 5.04 -5.11
CA ALA A 40 3.20 3.72 -5.72
C ALA A 40 1.76 3.51 -6.20
N ILE A 41 0.80 3.89 -5.35
CA ILE A 41 -0.62 3.74 -5.67
C ILE A 41 -1.02 4.66 -6.81
N GLN A 42 -0.49 5.88 -6.86
CA GLN A 42 -0.78 6.80 -7.96
C GLN A 42 -0.28 6.26 -9.29
N ASN A 43 0.81 5.51 -9.28
CA ASN A 43 1.33 4.88 -10.49
C ASN A 43 0.61 3.59 -10.84
N ASP A 44 0.02 2.92 -9.85
CA ASP A 44 -0.72 1.68 -10.07
C ASP A 44 -1.87 1.61 -9.06
N ASN A 45 -3.05 2.04 -9.49
CA ASN A 45 -4.22 2.13 -8.61
C ASN A 45 -4.71 0.77 -8.11
N ASP A 46 -4.25 -0.31 -8.71
CA ASP A 46 -4.64 -1.67 -8.31
C ASP A 46 -3.54 -2.38 -7.53
N PHE A 47 -2.59 -1.64 -7.00
CA PHE A 47 -1.45 -2.20 -6.26
C PHE A 47 -1.91 -2.57 -4.84
N ALA A 48 -2.46 -3.78 -4.70
CA ALA A 48 -3.09 -4.22 -3.46
C ALA A 48 -2.12 -4.19 -2.27
N GLU A 49 -0.89 -4.66 -2.47
CA GLU A 49 0.09 -4.71 -1.39
C GLU A 49 0.46 -3.31 -0.88
N ALA A 50 0.47 -2.32 -1.76
CA ALA A 50 0.76 -0.95 -1.35
C ALA A 50 -0.35 -0.40 -0.46
N TYR A 51 -1.60 -0.67 -0.81
CA TYR A 51 -2.72 -0.30 0.06
C TYR A 51 -2.63 -1.01 1.40
N PHE A 52 -2.34 -2.31 1.36
CA PHE A 52 -2.26 -3.11 2.57
C PHE A 52 -1.19 -2.55 3.52
N ASN A 53 0.01 -2.34 3.00
CA ASN A 53 1.12 -1.85 3.82
C ASN A 53 0.92 -0.41 4.28
N ARG A 54 0.34 0.45 3.41
CA ARG A 54 0.03 1.81 3.82
C ARG A 54 -1.02 1.80 4.93
N GLY A 55 -2.02 0.92 4.81
CA GLY A 55 -3.04 0.79 5.85
C GLY A 55 -2.45 0.39 7.18
N LEU A 56 -1.57 -0.61 7.18
CA LEU A 56 -0.89 -1.01 8.41
C LEU A 56 -0.05 0.11 8.99
N THR A 57 0.61 0.88 8.13
CA THR A 57 1.43 2.00 8.57
C THR A 57 0.57 3.11 9.20
N TYR A 58 -0.57 3.40 8.59
CA TYR A 58 -1.52 4.35 9.17
C TYR A 58 -1.96 3.91 10.56
N ILE A 59 -2.31 2.63 10.72
CA ILE A 59 -2.75 2.10 12.02
C ILE A 59 -1.62 2.22 13.02
N TYR A 60 -0.40 1.95 12.61
CA TYR A 60 0.75 2.00 13.49
C TYR A 60 0.97 3.41 14.07
N ILE A 61 0.67 4.45 13.28
CA ILE A 61 0.78 5.83 13.77
C ILE A 61 -0.55 6.36 14.30
N ASN A 62 -1.47 5.46 14.57
CA ASN A 62 -2.77 5.77 15.20
C ASN A 62 -3.73 6.54 14.30
N GLU A 63 -3.56 6.45 12.98
CA GLU A 63 -4.52 6.96 12.00
C GLU A 63 -5.45 5.83 11.60
N ILE A 64 -6.28 5.39 12.55
CA ILE A 64 -7.04 4.15 12.40
C ILE A 64 -8.01 4.20 11.22
N ASP A 65 -8.74 5.32 11.08
CA ASP A 65 -9.74 5.42 10.01
C ASP A 65 -9.11 5.32 8.63
N LYS A 66 -7.99 5.99 8.44
CA LYS A 66 -7.27 5.92 7.18
C LYS A 66 -6.74 4.51 6.93
N GLY A 67 -6.26 3.86 7.98
CA GLY A 67 -5.76 2.50 7.86
C GLY A 67 -6.86 1.54 7.46
N ILE A 68 -8.04 1.66 8.07
CA ILE A 68 -9.17 0.80 7.73
C ILE A 68 -9.59 1.01 6.28
N THR A 69 -9.60 2.25 5.82
CA THR A 69 -9.94 2.55 4.42
C THR A 69 -8.99 1.84 3.47
N ASP A 70 -7.68 1.91 3.74
CA ASP A 70 -6.69 1.25 2.89
C ASP A 70 -6.79 -0.27 2.97
N LEU A 71 -7.03 -0.82 4.16
CA LEU A 71 -7.20 -2.27 4.31
C LEU A 71 -8.44 -2.75 3.57
N SER A 72 -9.52 -1.98 3.59
CA SER A 72 -10.72 -2.32 2.82
C SER A 72 -10.40 -2.38 1.34
N LYS A 73 -9.65 -1.41 0.84
CA LYS A 73 -9.26 -1.40 -0.57
C LYS A 73 -8.38 -2.58 -0.91
N ALA A 74 -7.42 -2.91 -0.05
CA ALA A 74 -6.57 -4.07 -0.26
C ALA A 74 -7.40 -5.35 -0.31
N GLY A 75 -8.40 -5.48 0.57
CA GLY A 75 -9.29 -6.62 0.56
C GLY A 75 -10.07 -6.73 -0.73
N GLU A 76 -10.60 -5.61 -1.24
CA GLU A 76 -11.31 -5.57 -2.51
C GLU A 76 -10.41 -6.01 -3.66
N LEU A 77 -9.12 -5.73 -3.57
CA LEU A 77 -8.16 -6.07 -4.62
C LEU A 77 -7.59 -7.48 -4.47
N GLY A 78 -8.04 -8.24 -3.47
CA GLY A 78 -7.71 -9.65 -3.35
C GLY A 78 -6.92 -10.06 -2.12
N ILE A 79 -6.49 -9.12 -1.27
CA ILE A 79 -5.80 -9.47 -0.03
C ILE A 79 -6.84 -9.64 1.07
N TYR A 80 -7.49 -10.81 1.07
CA TYR A 80 -8.67 -11.04 1.91
C TYR A 80 -8.37 -11.02 3.40
N GLN A 81 -7.14 -11.33 3.82
CA GLN A 81 -6.79 -11.24 5.23
C GLN A 81 -6.91 -9.82 5.78
N ALA A 82 -6.97 -8.81 4.89
CA ALA A 82 -7.19 -7.43 5.35
C ALA A 82 -8.50 -7.30 6.09
N TYR A 83 -9.54 -8.03 5.69
CA TYR A 83 -10.84 -7.96 6.36
C TYR A 83 -10.75 -8.47 7.80
N ASN A 84 -9.94 -9.48 8.04
CA ASN A 84 -9.73 -9.97 9.41
C ASN A 84 -9.04 -8.93 10.28
N LEU A 85 -8.11 -8.19 9.71
CA LEU A 85 -7.45 -7.11 10.44
C LEU A 85 -8.41 -5.98 10.77
N ILE A 86 -9.27 -5.63 9.82
CA ILE A 86 -10.25 -4.56 10.03
C ILE A 86 -11.14 -4.88 11.22
N SER A 87 -11.59 -6.13 11.34
CA SER A 87 -12.52 -6.52 12.40
C SER A 87 -11.93 -6.31 13.79
N ARG A 88 -10.60 -6.26 13.91
CA ARG A 88 -9.96 -6.02 15.20
C ARG A 88 -10.11 -4.57 15.68
N PHE A 89 -10.50 -3.67 14.80
CA PHE A 89 -10.61 -2.25 15.11
C PHE A 89 -12.05 -1.75 15.12
N GLN A 90 -13.00 -2.66 15.03
CA GLN A 90 -14.43 -2.31 15.00
C GLN A 90 -15.19 -2.88 16.22
#